data_b78997a247386c40a4e7e2ce747781ba
#
_entry.id   b78997a247386c40a4e7e2ce747781ba
#
_cell.length_a   1.000
_cell.length_b   1.000
_cell.length_c   1.000
_cell.angle_alpha   90.00
_cell.angle_beta   90.00
_cell.angle_gamma   90.00
#
_symmetry.space_group_name_H-M   'P 1'
#
loop_
_entity.id
_entity.type
_entity.pdbx_description
1 polymer ?
#
loop_
_entity_poly.entity_id
_entity_poly.type
_entity_poly.pdbx_seq_one_letter_code
_entity_poly.pdbx_strand_id
1 'polypeptide(L)'
;KTVGLLQYMLQCGLLIPLHERSRTGIFEHIFIDIGDEQSIENDLSTYSSHLTNMKYFVKNCNERTIILIDEFGSGTEPQIGGAIAEALLDRFNRNHSFGVITTHYQNLKHFAEDTEGIVNGAMLYDRHLMQPLFKLSIGNPGSSFAVEIARKIGLPEDVIADASANVGADYINMDKYLQDIVRDKRYWESKRQNICLLYTSDA
;
A
#
# COMPACT_ATOMS: atom_id res chain seq x y z
N LYS A 1 1.01 8.06 -5.67
CA LYS A 1 0.95 9.27 -6.56
C LYS A 1 0.42 10.49 -5.79
N THR A 2 -0.78 10.46 -5.22
CA THR A 2 -1.40 11.60 -4.53
C THR A 2 -0.53 12.18 -3.40
N VAL A 3 0.03 11.33 -2.53
CA VAL A 3 0.90 11.78 -1.44
C VAL A 3 2.10 12.57 -1.97
N GLY A 4 2.77 12.06 -3.01
CA GLY A 4 3.92 12.74 -3.61
C GLY A 4 3.57 14.09 -4.23
N LEU A 5 2.46 14.14 -4.96
CA LEU A 5 1.99 15.39 -5.55
C LEU A 5 1.69 16.45 -4.48
N LEU A 6 0.93 16.07 -3.45
CA LEU A 6 0.57 17.00 -2.37
C LEU A 6 1.79 17.46 -1.57
N GLN A 7 2.74 16.55 -1.30
CA GLN A 7 3.98 16.90 -0.62
C GLN A 7 4.84 17.88 -1.43
N TYR A 8 4.96 17.63 -2.73
CA TYR A 8 5.69 18.52 -3.63
C TYR A 8 5.04 19.89 -3.74
N MET A 9 3.71 19.94 -3.93
CA MET A 9 2.94 21.20 -3.96
C MET A 9 3.13 22.00 -2.67
N LEU A 10 3.04 21.34 -1.50
CA LEU A 10 3.24 21.99 -0.21
C LEU A 10 4.64 22.64 -0.11
N GLN A 11 5.67 21.91 -0.50
CA GLN A 11 7.05 22.39 -0.43
C GLN A 11 7.38 23.48 -1.47
N CYS A 12 6.56 23.57 -2.53
CA CYS A 12 6.57 24.70 -3.46
C CYS A 12 5.75 25.91 -2.96
N GLY A 13 5.17 25.86 -1.77
CA GLY A 13 4.35 26.92 -1.19
C GLY A 13 2.94 27.03 -1.76
N LEU A 14 2.45 25.96 -2.42
CA LEU A 14 1.10 25.92 -2.95
C LEU A 14 0.11 25.43 -1.86
N LEU A 15 -1.13 25.91 -1.96
CA LEU A 15 -2.22 25.41 -1.12
C LEU A 15 -2.59 23.97 -1.56
N ILE A 16 -2.77 23.10 -0.59
CA ILE A 16 -3.12 21.69 -0.80
C ILE A 16 -4.44 21.33 -0.12
N PRO A 17 -5.26 20.46 -0.73
CA PRO A 17 -6.54 20.03 -0.17
C PRO A 17 -6.32 19.05 0.98
N LEU A 18 -6.24 19.54 2.20
CA LEU A 18 -6.12 18.74 3.42
C LEU A 18 -7.24 19.08 4.40
N HIS A 19 -7.54 18.11 5.28
CA HIS A 19 -8.40 18.36 6.42
C HIS A 19 -7.68 19.27 7.44
N GLU A 20 -8.42 20.14 8.14
CA GLU A 20 -7.87 21.10 9.11
C GLU A 20 -6.96 20.47 10.18
N ARG A 21 -7.21 19.21 10.55
CA ARG A 21 -6.42 18.46 11.54
C ARG A 21 -5.25 17.69 10.93
N SER A 22 -5.02 17.80 9.64
CA SER A 22 -3.90 17.11 8.97
C SER A 22 -2.57 17.68 9.45
N ARG A 23 -1.59 16.78 9.58
CA ARG A 23 -0.20 17.13 9.90
C ARG A 23 0.70 16.58 8.82
N THR A 24 1.67 17.35 8.40
CA THR A 24 2.69 16.94 7.44
C THR A 24 4.04 17.53 7.86
N GLY A 25 5.12 16.83 7.46
CA GLY A 25 6.48 17.31 7.63
C GLY A 25 6.99 18.03 6.39
N ILE A 26 8.14 18.69 6.55
CA ILE A 26 8.95 19.21 5.46
C ILE A 26 10.17 18.30 5.33
N PHE A 27 10.43 17.82 4.12
CA PHE A 27 11.50 16.88 3.83
C PHE A 27 12.61 17.56 3.02
N GLU A 28 13.85 17.20 3.29
CA GLU A 28 14.99 17.67 2.49
C GLU A 28 15.06 16.93 1.15
N HIS A 29 14.64 15.66 1.15
CA HIS A 29 14.64 14.83 -0.04
C HIS A 29 13.27 14.16 -0.25
N ILE A 30 12.79 14.22 -1.47
CA ILE A 30 11.59 13.50 -1.92
C ILE A 30 12.03 12.52 -2.99
N PHE A 31 12.11 11.24 -2.65
CA PHE A 31 12.50 10.18 -3.56
C PHE A 31 11.24 9.49 -4.08
N ILE A 32 11.12 9.41 -5.40
CA ILE A 32 9.92 8.90 -6.07
C ILE A 32 10.31 7.84 -7.07
N ASP A 33 9.67 6.67 -6.97
CA ASP A 33 9.73 5.57 -7.91
C ASP A 33 8.31 5.13 -8.23
N ILE A 34 7.66 5.81 -9.18
CA ILE A 34 6.24 5.68 -9.50
C ILE A 34 6.05 5.70 -11.00
N GLY A 35 5.65 4.58 -11.55
CA GLY A 35 5.31 4.44 -12.96
C GLY A 35 6.23 3.49 -13.71
N ASP A 36 5.72 3.00 -14.83
CA ASP A 36 6.48 2.22 -15.78
C ASP A 36 7.31 3.19 -16.63
N GLU A 37 8.59 3.28 -16.35
CA GLU A 37 9.51 3.92 -17.30
C GLU A 37 9.66 3.03 -18.54
N GLN A 38 8.72 3.14 -19.47
CA GLN A 38 8.86 2.62 -20.81
C GLN A 38 9.80 3.55 -21.59
N SER A 39 11.08 3.54 -21.26
CA SER A 39 12.08 4.20 -22.09
C SER A 39 12.39 3.29 -23.28
N ILE A 40 11.93 3.71 -24.44
CA ILE A 40 12.15 3.05 -25.73
C ILE A 40 13.65 2.97 -26.09
N GLU A 41 14.53 3.65 -25.39
CA GLU A 41 15.94 3.82 -25.74
C GLU A 41 16.95 2.96 -24.97
N ASN A 42 16.55 2.28 -23.90
CA ASN A 42 17.43 1.37 -23.17
C ASN A 42 16.73 0.05 -22.92
N ASP A 43 17.32 -1.05 -23.40
CA ASP A 43 16.94 -2.45 -23.17
C ASP A 43 17.08 -2.91 -21.70
N LEU A 44 17.19 -1.99 -20.76
CA LEU A 44 17.12 -2.29 -19.35
C LEU A 44 15.65 -2.58 -19.00
N SER A 45 15.40 -3.79 -18.52
CA SER A 45 14.07 -4.17 -18.05
C SER A 45 13.58 -3.16 -17.01
N THR A 46 12.26 -2.95 -16.91
CA THR A 46 11.61 -2.10 -15.89
C THR A 46 12.18 -2.37 -14.49
N TYR A 47 12.46 -3.64 -14.18
CA TYR A 47 13.06 -4.03 -12.90
C TYR A 47 14.47 -3.44 -12.68
N SER A 48 15.31 -3.38 -13.71
CA SER A 48 16.66 -2.80 -13.58
C SER A 48 16.61 -1.31 -13.32
N SER A 49 15.63 -0.60 -13.91
CA SER A 49 15.40 0.82 -13.66
C SER A 49 14.99 1.06 -12.21
N HIS A 50 14.02 0.27 -11.70
CA HIS A 50 13.63 0.31 -10.29
C HIS A 50 14.82 0.05 -9.35
N LEU A 51 15.63 -0.97 -9.62
CA LEU A 51 16.82 -1.26 -8.81
C LEU A 51 17.87 -0.14 -8.85
N THR A 52 18.00 0.56 -9.97
CA THR A 52 18.90 1.72 -10.08
C THR A 52 18.42 2.87 -9.18
N ASN A 53 17.12 3.13 -9.16
CA ASN A 53 16.52 4.10 -8.24
C ASN A 53 16.70 3.66 -6.78
N MET A 54 16.46 2.40 -6.46
CA MET A 54 16.65 1.86 -5.10
C MET A 54 18.11 1.97 -4.64
N LYS A 55 19.07 1.71 -5.50
CA LYS A 55 20.51 1.90 -5.22
C LYS A 55 20.81 3.34 -4.83
N TYR A 56 20.21 4.32 -5.52
CA TYR A 56 20.37 5.73 -5.20
C TYR A 56 19.67 6.08 -3.88
N PHE A 57 18.45 5.61 -3.66
CA PHE A 57 17.67 5.88 -2.45
C PHE A 57 18.38 5.37 -1.20
N VAL A 58 18.83 4.12 -1.20
CA VAL A 58 19.55 3.51 -0.07
C VAL A 58 20.81 4.29 0.31
N LYS A 59 21.52 4.86 -0.68
CA LYS A 59 22.74 5.60 -0.44
C LYS A 59 22.51 7.01 0.14
N ASN A 60 21.38 7.61 -0.17
CA ASN A 60 21.14 9.03 0.07
C ASN A 60 19.96 9.31 1.03
N CYS A 61 19.20 8.29 1.44
CA CYS A 61 18.08 8.48 2.35
C CYS A 61 18.55 8.64 3.82
N ASN A 62 17.82 9.44 4.56
CA ASN A 62 18.01 9.71 5.97
C ASN A 62 16.67 10.05 6.63
N GLU A 63 16.68 10.43 7.90
CA GLU A 63 15.50 10.82 8.70
C GLU A 63 14.71 12.03 8.16
N ARG A 64 15.28 12.77 7.19
CA ARG A 64 14.64 13.91 6.53
C ARG A 64 14.22 13.59 5.09
N THR A 65 14.18 12.32 4.75
CA THR A 65 13.78 11.83 3.43
C THR A 65 12.38 11.23 3.48
N ILE A 66 11.56 11.55 2.47
CA ILE A 66 10.35 10.78 2.18
C ILE A 66 10.55 9.96 0.90
N ILE A 67 10.24 8.66 0.98
CA ILE A 67 10.37 7.69 -0.10
C ILE A 67 8.98 7.25 -0.54
N LEU A 68 8.70 7.36 -1.82
CA LEU A 68 7.41 7.03 -2.42
C LEU A 68 7.62 6.01 -3.53
N ILE A 69 7.21 4.77 -3.31
CA ILE A 69 7.40 3.67 -4.25
C ILE A 69 6.04 3.04 -4.58
N ASP A 70 5.79 2.83 -5.87
CA ASP A 70 4.61 2.13 -6.35
C ASP A 70 5.01 0.74 -6.87
N GLU A 71 4.22 -0.29 -6.55
CA GLU A 71 4.45 -1.69 -6.96
C GLU A 71 5.83 -2.25 -6.60
N PHE A 72 6.25 -1.99 -5.36
CA PHE A 72 7.59 -2.33 -4.88
C PHE A 72 7.94 -3.81 -5.04
N GLY A 73 9.05 -4.08 -5.71
CA GLY A 73 9.58 -5.42 -5.99
C GLY A 73 9.05 -6.05 -7.28
N SER A 74 8.09 -5.43 -7.99
CA SER A 74 7.52 -5.94 -9.24
C SER A 74 8.55 -6.01 -10.39
N GLY A 75 8.20 -6.71 -11.46
CA GLY A 75 9.01 -6.77 -12.70
C GLY A 75 10.06 -7.88 -12.75
N THR A 76 10.09 -8.78 -11.75
CA THR A 76 10.97 -9.96 -11.72
C THR A 76 10.25 -11.17 -11.11
N GLU A 77 10.98 -12.28 -10.95
CA GLU A 77 10.47 -13.47 -10.26
C GLU A 77 10.03 -13.10 -8.84
N PRO A 78 8.79 -13.48 -8.42
CA PRO A 78 8.19 -12.97 -7.19
C PRO A 78 8.95 -13.25 -5.90
N GLN A 79 9.58 -14.42 -5.75
CA GLN A 79 10.32 -14.77 -4.54
C GLN A 79 11.58 -13.92 -4.39
N ILE A 80 12.34 -13.78 -5.48
CA ILE A 80 13.58 -12.98 -5.48
C ILE A 80 13.26 -11.49 -5.36
N GLY A 81 12.29 -11.01 -6.12
CA GLY A 81 11.82 -9.62 -6.05
C GLY A 81 11.33 -9.25 -4.65
N GLY A 82 10.53 -10.13 -4.03
CA GLY A 82 10.04 -9.97 -2.68
C GLY A 82 11.15 -9.94 -1.63
N ALA A 83 12.14 -10.83 -1.73
CA ALA A 83 13.28 -10.86 -0.79
C ALA A 83 14.18 -9.62 -0.91
N ILE A 84 14.43 -9.14 -2.12
CA ILE A 84 15.20 -7.90 -2.35
C ILE A 84 14.43 -6.69 -1.80
N ALA A 85 13.13 -6.62 -2.06
CA ALA A 85 12.28 -5.55 -1.58
C ALA A 85 12.24 -5.50 -0.03
N GLU A 86 12.17 -6.66 0.63
CA GLU A 86 12.22 -6.76 2.09
C GLU A 86 13.54 -6.23 2.66
N ALA A 87 14.68 -6.64 2.08
CA ALA A 87 16.00 -6.18 2.49
C ALA A 87 16.17 -4.65 2.30
N LEU A 88 15.60 -4.09 1.22
CA LEU A 88 15.60 -2.66 0.97
C LEU A 88 14.71 -1.91 1.96
N LEU A 89 13.52 -2.45 2.25
CA LEU A 89 12.59 -1.88 3.22
C LEU A 89 13.20 -1.82 4.63
N ASP A 90 13.87 -2.88 5.06
CA ASP A 90 14.64 -2.90 6.30
C ASP A 90 15.71 -1.81 6.33
N ARG A 91 16.43 -1.62 5.23
CA ARG A 91 17.44 -0.57 5.13
C ARG A 91 16.86 0.83 5.23
N PHE A 92 15.72 1.10 4.56
CA PHE A 92 15.03 2.39 4.66
C PHE A 92 14.55 2.65 6.09
N ASN A 93 14.04 1.61 6.77
CA ASN A 93 13.60 1.71 8.16
C ASN A 93 14.77 2.02 9.12
N ARG A 94 15.91 1.34 8.98
CA ARG A 94 17.12 1.61 9.76
C ARG A 94 17.68 3.02 9.56
N ASN A 95 17.48 3.59 8.38
CA ASN A 95 17.86 4.97 8.08
C ASN A 95 16.81 5.98 8.58
N HIS A 96 15.75 5.51 9.27
CA HIS A 96 14.66 6.32 9.80
C HIS A 96 13.96 7.17 8.73
N SER A 97 13.95 6.72 7.48
CA SER A 97 13.28 7.42 6.38
C SER A 97 11.77 7.28 6.50
N PHE A 98 11.06 8.34 6.19
CA PHE A 98 9.60 8.27 6.00
C PHE A 98 9.29 7.64 4.65
N GLY A 99 8.16 6.94 4.55
CA GLY A 99 7.79 6.33 3.26
C GLY A 99 6.31 5.98 3.13
N VAL A 100 5.87 5.94 1.87
CA VAL A 100 4.62 5.30 1.46
C VAL A 100 4.95 4.38 0.30
N ILE A 101 4.79 3.10 0.54
CA ILE A 101 5.20 2.04 -0.39
C ILE A 101 3.99 1.15 -0.66
N THR A 102 3.64 0.97 -1.92
CA THR A 102 2.61 0.02 -2.32
C THR A 102 3.25 -1.28 -2.81
N THR A 103 2.63 -2.41 -2.47
CA THR A 103 3.13 -3.72 -2.88
C THR A 103 2.01 -4.76 -2.89
N HIS A 104 2.18 -5.80 -3.70
CA HIS A 104 1.34 -6.99 -3.71
C HIS A 104 1.99 -8.18 -2.98
N TYR A 105 3.23 -8.04 -2.53
CA TYR A 105 3.98 -9.13 -1.91
C TYR A 105 3.58 -9.40 -0.46
N GLN A 106 3.26 -10.65 -0.17
CA GLN A 106 2.82 -11.09 1.16
C GLN A 106 3.94 -11.02 2.20
N ASN A 107 5.18 -11.38 1.83
CA ASN A 107 6.31 -11.30 2.73
C ASN A 107 6.53 -9.89 3.30
N LEU A 108 6.33 -8.84 2.49
CA LEU A 108 6.43 -7.46 2.95
C LEU A 108 5.33 -7.09 3.95
N LYS A 109 4.13 -7.66 3.82
CA LYS A 109 3.04 -7.46 4.78
C LYS A 109 3.38 -8.10 6.13
N HIS A 110 3.91 -9.32 6.13
CA HIS A 110 4.38 -10.00 7.35
C HIS A 110 5.58 -9.28 7.97
N PHE A 111 6.54 -8.89 7.16
CA PHE A 111 7.68 -8.11 7.63
C PHE A 111 7.25 -6.82 8.34
N ALA A 112 6.23 -6.14 7.85
CA ALA A 112 5.69 -4.93 8.47
C ALA A 112 4.94 -5.20 9.79
N GLU A 113 4.40 -6.42 10.00
CA GLU A 113 3.77 -6.81 11.27
C GLU A 113 4.80 -7.01 12.38
N ASP A 114 5.96 -7.54 12.03
CA ASP A 114 7.01 -7.93 12.96
C ASP A 114 8.08 -6.84 13.17
N THR A 115 8.02 -5.74 12.40
CA THR A 115 9.07 -4.72 12.38
C THR A 115 8.57 -3.39 12.94
N GLU A 116 9.17 -2.93 14.03
CA GLU A 116 8.90 -1.60 14.56
C GLU A 116 9.30 -0.50 13.56
N GLY A 117 8.47 0.53 13.45
CA GLY A 117 8.67 1.65 12.53
C GLY A 117 7.99 1.48 11.18
N ILE A 118 7.46 0.29 10.87
CA ILE A 118 6.70 0.00 9.65
C ILE A 118 5.27 -0.39 10.02
N VAL A 119 4.31 0.10 9.27
CA VAL A 119 2.88 -0.17 9.54
C VAL A 119 2.17 -0.55 8.25
N ASN A 120 1.43 -1.65 8.31
CA ASN A 120 0.55 -2.05 7.22
C ASN A 120 -0.61 -1.06 7.03
N GLY A 121 -1.00 -0.84 5.79
CA GLY A 121 -2.15 -0.02 5.43
C GLY A 121 -2.93 -0.65 4.29
N ALA A 122 -4.26 -0.61 4.38
CA ALA A 122 -5.16 -1.15 3.38
C ALA A 122 -6.10 -0.08 2.85
N MET A 123 -6.25 0.00 1.52
CA MET A 123 -7.32 0.80 0.92
C MET A 123 -8.65 0.07 1.08
N LEU A 124 -9.62 0.78 1.65
CA LEU A 124 -10.95 0.21 1.86
C LEU A 124 -11.73 0.08 0.54
N TYR A 125 -12.45 -1.02 0.43
CA TYR A 125 -13.24 -1.37 -0.74
C TYR A 125 -14.67 -1.74 -0.34
N ASP A 126 -15.66 -1.25 -1.06
CA ASP A 126 -17.04 -1.64 -0.90
C ASP A 126 -17.34 -2.89 -1.75
N ARG A 127 -17.59 -4.01 -1.10
CA ARG A 127 -17.86 -5.28 -1.77
C ARG A 127 -19.23 -5.36 -2.43
N HIS A 128 -20.22 -4.68 -1.87
CA HIS A 128 -21.59 -4.70 -2.42
C HIS A 128 -21.65 -3.89 -3.70
N LEU A 129 -21.06 -2.70 -3.68
CA LEU A 129 -20.98 -1.83 -4.84
C LEU A 129 -19.78 -2.13 -5.73
N MET A 130 -18.85 -2.97 -5.26
CA MET A 130 -17.61 -3.29 -5.96
C MET A 130 -16.85 -2.03 -6.38
N GLN A 131 -16.66 -1.10 -5.43
CA GLN A 131 -16.02 0.20 -5.67
C GLN A 131 -15.00 0.56 -4.58
N PRO A 132 -13.90 1.23 -4.93
CA PRO A 132 -12.96 1.75 -3.96
C PRO A 132 -13.61 2.86 -3.13
N LEU A 133 -13.39 2.85 -1.82
CA LEU A 133 -13.88 3.87 -0.90
C LEU A 133 -12.92 5.06 -0.76
N PHE A 134 -11.74 4.98 -1.36
CA PHE A 134 -10.68 5.99 -1.24
C PHE A 134 -10.31 6.35 0.20
N LYS A 135 -10.45 5.40 1.11
CA LYS A 135 -10.08 5.52 2.53
C LYS A 135 -8.98 4.52 2.86
N LEU A 136 -7.95 5.00 3.53
CA LEU A 136 -6.85 4.17 4.03
C LEU A 136 -7.16 3.73 5.46
N SER A 137 -7.08 2.43 5.73
CA SER A 137 -7.10 1.84 7.07
C SER A 137 -5.68 1.47 7.47
N ILE A 138 -5.20 2.00 8.59
CA ILE A 138 -3.87 1.74 9.12
C ILE A 138 -3.92 0.60 10.13
N GLY A 139 -2.86 -0.21 10.18
CA GLY A 139 -2.64 -1.28 11.15
C GLY A 139 -3.10 -2.67 10.71
N ASN A 140 -3.65 -2.81 9.50
CA ASN A 140 -3.99 -4.13 8.95
C ASN A 140 -3.49 -4.24 7.52
N PRO A 141 -3.00 -5.40 7.10
CA PRO A 141 -2.66 -5.65 5.70
C PRO A 141 -3.92 -5.68 4.83
N GLY A 142 -3.79 -5.25 3.58
CA GLY A 142 -4.85 -5.35 2.59
C GLY A 142 -5.00 -6.76 2.07
N SER A 143 -6.26 -7.16 1.79
CA SER A 143 -6.58 -8.38 1.05
C SER A 143 -6.62 -8.14 -0.45
N SER A 144 -6.53 -9.21 -1.23
CA SER A 144 -6.72 -9.18 -2.68
C SER A 144 -8.19 -9.39 -3.02
N PHE A 145 -8.75 -8.55 -3.86
CA PHE A 145 -10.12 -8.73 -4.38
C PHE A 145 -10.13 -9.37 -5.78
N ALA A 146 -9.08 -10.10 -6.13
CA ALA A 146 -8.90 -10.63 -7.48
C ALA A 146 -10.04 -11.56 -7.92
N VAL A 147 -10.48 -12.44 -7.03
CA VAL A 147 -11.59 -13.39 -7.30
C VAL A 147 -12.92 -12.65 -7.48
N GLU A 148 -13.22 -11.69 -6.61
CA GLU A 148 -14.43 -10.88 -6.69
C GLU A 148 -14.45 -10.01 -7.96
N ILE A 149 -13.32 -9.45 -8.32
CA ILE A 149 -13.17 -8.68 -9.55
C ILE A 149 -13.34 -9.59 -10.77
N ALA A 150 -12.75 -10.78 -10.77
CA ALA A 150 -12.91 -11.76 -11.85
C ALA A 150 -14.37 -12.13 -12.09
N ARG A 151 -15.15 -12.38 -11.03
CA ARG A 151 -16.59 -12.60 -11.11
C ARG A 151 -17.35 -11.40 -11.69
N LYS A 152 -17.01 -10.21 -11.22
CA LYS A 152 -17.67 -8.97 -11.67
C LYS A 152 -17.48 -8.71 -13.15
N ILE A 153 -16.31 -8.97 -13.70
CA ILE A 153 -16.05 -8.81 -15.14
C ILE A 153 -16.59 -9.96 -15.99
N GLY A 154 -17.18 -11.00 -15.36
CA GLY A 154 -17.84 -12.11 -16.05
C GLY A 154 -16.89 -13.23 -16.47
N LEU A 155 -15.76 -13.43 -15.76
CA LEU A 155 -14.92 -14.62 -15.98
C LEU A 155 -15.74 -15.88 -15.66
N PRO A 156 -15.68 -16.96 -16.49
CA PRO A 156 -16.41 -18.19 -16.24
C PRO A 156 -16.13 -18.78 -14.85
N GLU A 157 -17.17 -19.26 -14.17
CA GLU A 157 -17.05 -19.74 -12.79
C GLU A 157 -16.19 -21.01 -12.66
N ASP A 158 -16.12 -21.84 -13.68
CA ASP A 158 -15.24 -23.01 -13.77
C ASP A 158 -13.75 -22.57 -13.73
N VAL A 159 -13.39 -21.54 -14.50
CA VAL A 159 -12.02 -20.96 -14.48
C VAL A 159 -11.68 -20.40 -13.11
N ILE A 160 -12.64 -19.71 -12.46
CA ILE A 160 -12.45 -19.17 -11.11
C ILE A 160 -12.30 -20.30 -10.08
N ALA A 161 -13.09 -21.37 -10.22
CA ALA A 161 -13.00 -22.54 -9.34
C ALA A 161 -11.64 -23.24 -9.48
N ASP A 162 -11.17 -23.45 -10.71
CA ASP A 162 -9.87 -24.06 -10.99
C ASP A 162 -8.72 -23.20 -10.45
N ALA A 163 -8.76 -21.89 -10.68
CA ALA A 163 -7.77 -20.95 -10.12
C ALA A 163 -7.75 -20.99 -8.58
N SER A 164 -8.93 -21.05 -7.97
CA SER A 164 -9.08 -21.14 -6.53
C SER A 164 -8.53 -22.45 -5.97
N ALA A 165 -8.73 -23.56 -6.67
CA ALA A 165 -8.17 -24.86 -6.30
C ALA A 165 -6.64 -24.88 -6.41
N ASN A 166 -6.07 -24.22 -7.43
CA ASN A 166 -4.63 -24.14 -7.65
C ASN A 166 -3.90 -23.30 -6.59
N VAL A 167 -4.54 -22.24 -6.11
CA VAL A 167 -3.99 -21.38 -5.03
C VAL A 167 -4.03 -22.08 -3.66
N GLY A 168 -4.97 -22.98 -3.48
CA GLY A 168 -5.20 -23.69 -2.23
C GLY A 168 -6.24 -23.04 -1.31
N ALA A 169 -7.01 -23.88 -0.63
CA ALA A 169 -8.11 -23.43 0.24
C ALA A 169 -7.62 -22.54 1.41
N ASP A 170 -6.45 -22.81 1.93
CA ASP A 170 -5.89 -22.07 3.08
C ASP A 170 -5.60 -20.60 2.72
N TYR A 171 -5.06 -20.34 1.54
CA TYR A 171 -4.80 -18.99 1.06
C TYR A 171 -6.08 -18.18 0.89
N ILE A 172 -7.10 -18.80 0.28
CA ILE A 172 -8.42 -18.16 0.07
C ILE A 172 -9.11 -17.89 1.40
N ASN A 173 -9.03 -18.82 2.34
CA ASN A 173 -9.60 -18.66 3.68
C ASN A 173 -8.90 -17.55 4.46
N MET A 174 -7.56 -17.45 4.37
CA MET A 174 -6.78 -16.38 4.96
C MET A 174 -7.16 -15.02 4.39
N ASP A 175 -7.28 -14.90 3.06
CA ASP A 175 -7.68 -13.65 2.43
C ASP A 175 -9.10 -13.23 2.84
N LYS A 176 -10.05 -14.16 2.91
CA LYS A 176 -11.40 -13.92 3.46
C LYS A 176 -11.35 -13.47 4.92
N TYR A 177 -10.54 -14.10 5.75
CA TYR A 177 -10.41 -13.77 7.15
C TYR A 177 -9.87 -12.35 7.35
N LEU A 178 -8.83 -11.95 6.61
CA LEU A 178 -8.32 -10.58 6.61
C LEU A 178 -9.39 -9.57 6.19
N GLN A 179 -10.20 -9.93 5.20
CA GLN A 179 -11.31 -9.12 4.74
C GLN A 179 -12.39 -8.96 5.83
N ASP A 180 -12.71 -10.01 6.58
CA ASP A 180 -13.71 -9.97 7.66
C ASP A 180 -13.21 -9.12 8.83
N ILE A 181 -11.94 -9.20 9.21
CA ILE A 181 -11.34 -8.35 10.25
C ILE A 181 -11.47 -6.87 9.87
N VAL A 182 -11.16 -6.50 8.64
CA VAL A 182 -11.26 -5.10 8.18
C VAL A 182 -12.71 -4.62 8.23
N ARG A 183 -13.68 -5.48 7.85
CA ARG A 183 -15.11 -5.20 7.93
C ARG A 183 -15.58 -4.97 9.36
N ASP A 184 -15.21 -5.87 10.26
CA ASP A 184 -15.64 -5.84 11.66
C ASP A 184 -15.03 -4.63 12.38
N LYS A 185 -13.77 -4.32 12.15
CA LYS A 185 -13.13 -3.08 12.64
C LYS A 185 -13.91 -1.84 12.21
N ARG A 186 -14.29 -1.77 10.92
CA ARG A 186 -15.07 -0.65 10.38
C ARG A 186 -16.46 -0.53 11.04
N TYR A 187 -17.13 -1.66 11.23
CA TYR A 187 -18.43 -1.69 11.92
C TYR A 187 -18.32 -1.11 13.33
N TRP A 188 -17.31 -1.55 14.09
CA TRP A 188 -17.10 -1.06 15.45
C TRP A 188 -16.64 0.40 15.51
N GLU A 189 -15.82 0.85 14.56
CA GLU A 189 -15.43 2.27 14.46
C GLU A 189 -16.63 3.18 14.17
N SER A 190 -17.50 2.77 13.24
CA SER A 190 -18.74 3.50 12.95
C SER A 190 -19.68 3.54 14.16
N LYS A 191 -19.85 2.42 14.87
CA LYS A 191 -20.64 2.35 16.10
C LYS A 191 -20.09 3.27 17.18
N ARG A 192 -18.76 3.28 17.38
CA ARG A 192 -18.11 4.17 18.35
C ARG A 192 -18.30 5.64 18.00
N GLN A 193 -18.18 6.02 16.72
CA GLN A 193 -18.44 7.39 16.28
C GLN A 193 -19.90 7.82 16.54
N ASN A 194 -20.86 6.96 16.23
CA ASN A 194 -22.27 7.24 16.47
C ASN A 194 -22.58 7.38 17.96
N ILE A 195 -21.97 6.57 18.82
CA ILE A 195 -22.10 6.69 20.28
C ILE A 195 -21.51 8.02 20.75
N CYS A 196 -20.31 8.38 20.30
CA CYS A 196 -19.71 9.68 20.65
C CYS A 196 -20.60 10.87 20.24
N LEU A 197 -21.19 10.83 19.05
CA LEU A 197 -22.08 11.88 18.57
C LEU A 197 -23.35 12.00 19.44
N LEU A 198 -23.92 10.88 19.88
CA LEU A 198 -25.09 10.87 20.77
C LEU A 198 -24.77 11.52 22.14
N TYR A 199 -23.59 11.25 22.69
CA TYR A 199 -23.18 11.85 23.98
C TYR A 199 -22.74 13.31 23.87
N THR A 200 -22.40 13.80 22.68
CA THR A 200 -22.02 15.23 22.48
C THR A 200 -23.16 16.10 21.99
N SER A 201 -24.33 15.53 21.62
CA SER A 201 -25.52 16.28 21.22
C SER A 201 -26.43 16.63 22.41
N ASP A 202 -26.22 16.02 23.58
CA ASP A 202 -27.00 16.25 24.80
C ASP A 202 -26.25 17.15 25.83
N ALA A 203 -25.16 17.79 25.43
CA ALA A 203 -24.40 18.77 26.21
C ALA A 203 -24.42 20.14 25.52
#